data_d8514ad8319808a94e70d646f38ee1c7
#
_entry.id   d8514ad8319808a94e70d646f38ee1c7
#
_cell.length_a   1.000
_cell.length_b   1.000
_cell.length_c   1.000
_cell.angle_alpha   90.00
_cell.angle_beta   90.00
_cell.angle_gamma   90.00
#
_symmetry.space_group_name_H-M   'P 1'
#
loop_
_entity.id
_entity.type
_entity.pdbx_description
1 polymer ?
#
loop_
_entity_poly.entity_id
_entity_poly.type
_entity_poly.pdbx_seq_one_letter_code
_entity_poly.pdbx_strand_id
1 'polypeptide(L)'
;MRPGDPCLAGVHSAILASNAQCRDAAADWLAENLPDITQFDAPELAGEAQQMARQLVTQICQHRSIQDEVSQDQADQIFALVSGGETVVSMDSTSAGLGGRSQELALAFACQIRQAGDAAPAHWAVLAGGTDGRDGPTDAAGGIVTSSQNFDLDAAIVALRQHDSYHFLAAQNSLVKTGATGTNLADLVLIMWSG
;
A
#
# COMPACT_ATOMS: atom_id res chain seq x y z
N MET A 1 23.04 -13.15 24.70
CA MET A 1 22.37 -12.60 25.90
C MET A 1 20.93 -13.09 25.88
N ARG A 2 20.41 -13.47 27.04
CA ARG A 2 19.01 -13.93 27.17
C ARG A 2 18.27 -12.98 28.11
N PRO A 3 16.92 -12.88 28.03
CA PRO A 3 16.14 -12.14 29.01
C PRO A 3 16.48 -12.62 30.43
N GLY A 4 16.76 -11.68 31.35
CA GLY A 4 17.15 -11.97 32.72
C GLY A 4 18.64 -12.17 32.95
N ASP A 5 19.51 -12.00 31.95
CA ASP A 5 20.97 -12.02 32.11
C ASP A 5 21.39 -10.90 33.08
N PRO A 6 22.18 -11.19 34.12
CA PRO A 6 22.65 -10.19 35.10
C PRO A 6 23.38 -8.99 34.48
N CYS A 7 24.01 -9.14 33.32
CA CYS A 7 24.64 -8.02 32.61
C CYS A 7 23.62 -6.99 32.08
N LEU A 8 22.33 -7.33 32.03
CA LEU A 8 21.24 -6.44 31.66
C LEU A 8 20.59 -5.75 32.87
N ALA A 9 21.06 -6.04 34.09
CA ALA A 9 20.54 -5.38 35.29
C ALA A 9 20.83 -3.86 35.20
N GLY A 10 19.76 -3.06 35.22
CA GLY A 10 19.86 -1.61 35.05
C GLY A 10 19.74 -1.10 33.59
N VAL A 11 19.57 -2.00 32.61
CA VAL A 11 19.20 -1.59 31.24
C VAL A 11 17.71 -1.29 31.19
N HIS A 12 17.38 -0.08 30.79
CA HIS A 12 15.98 0.34 30.50
C HIS A 12 15.83 0.45 29.00
N SER A 13 14.82 -0.20 28.43
CA SER A 13 14.47 -0.10 27.03
C SER A 13 13.02 0.34 26.85
N ALA A 14 12.76 1.13 25.83
CA ALA A 14 11.42 1.53 25.44
C ALA A 14 11.27 1.47 23.93
N ILE A 15 10.12 0.98 23.45
CA ILE A 15 9.73 1.09 22.05
C ILE A 15 9.07 2.46 21.90
N LEU A 16 9.74 3.37 21.18
CA LEU A 16 9.26 4.74 20.99
C LEU A 16 8.20 4.83 19.90
N ALA A 17 8.30 3.99 18.87
CA ALA A 17 7.35 3.91 17.77
C ALA A 17 7.41 2.52 17.13
N SER A 18 6.30 2.09 16.55
CA SER A 18 6.17 0.83 15.80
C SER A 18 5.33 1.03 14.55
N ASN A 19 5.39 0.08 13.60
CA ASN A 19 4.54 0.10 12.42
C ASN A 19 3.04 0.10 12.80
N ALA A 20 2.65 -0.69 13.81
CA ALA A 20 1.26 -0.71 14.30
C ALA A 20 0.80 0.69 14.76
N GLN A 21 1.60 1.40 15.54
CA GLN A 21 1.28 2.76 15.97
C GLN A 21 1.19 3.73 14.79
N CYS A 22 2.06 3.58 13.78
CA CYS A 22 2.01 4.40 12.57
C CYS A 22 0.73 4.15 11.76
N ARG A 23 0.35 2.88 11.60
CA ARG A 23 -0.91 2.47 10.96
C ARG A 23 -2.12 3.02 11.71
N ASP A 24 -2.15 2.84 13.04
CA ASP A 24 -3.25 3.30 13.88
C ASP A 24 -3.38 4.84 13.81
N ALA A 25 -2.28 5.57 13.84
CA ALA A 25 -2.27 7.02 13.67
C ALA A 25 -2.79 7.47 12.29
N ALA A 26 -2.51 6.72 11.23
CA ALA A 26 -3.06 7.00 9.91
C ALA A 26 -4.58 6.73 9.86
N ALA A 27 -5.04 5.67 10.50
CA ALA A 27 -6.46 5.34 10.61
C ALA A 27 -7.22 6.38 11.44
N ASP A 28 -6.67 6.82 12.56
CA ASP A 28 -7.22 7.89 13.41
C ASP A 28 -7.31 9.21 12.63
N TRP A 29 -6.25 9.57 11.90
CA TRP A 29 -6.24 10.77 11.07
C TRP A 29 -7.36 10.75 10.00
N LEU A 30 -7.59 9.60 9.36
CA LEU A 30 -8.69 9.44 8.42
C LEU A 30 -10.05 9.66 9.09
N ALA A 31 -10.28 9.05 10.27
CA ALA A 31 -11.53 9.19 11.00
C ALA A 31 -11.80 10.64 11.44
N GLU A 32 -10.74 11.37 11.83
CA GLU A 32 -10.85 12.77 12.24
C GLU A 32 -11.11 13.73 11.07
N ASN A 33 -10.51 13.47 9.91
CA ASN A 33 -10.57 14.39 8.76
C ASN A 33 -11.63 14.01 7.73
N LEU A 34 -12.11 12.76 7.73
CA LEU A 34 -13.15 12.23 6.88
C LEU A 34 -14.18 11.49 7.74
N PRO A 35 -15.07 12.21 8.46
CA PRO A 35 -15.93 11.61 9.48
C PRO A 35 -16.92 10.57 8.93
N ASP A 36 -17.25 10.65 7.64
CA ASP A 36 -18.18 9.72 6.98
C ASP A 36 -17.48 8.50 6.37
N ILE A 37 -16.15 8.35 6.59
CA ILE A 37 -15.39 7.21 6.05
C ILE A 37 -15.65 5.95 6.87
N THR A 38 -15.91 4.84 6.18
CA THR A 38 -15.96 3.52 6.81
C THR A 38 -14.63 2.82 6.63
N GLN A 39 -13.98 2.47 7.74
CA GLN A 39 -12.70 1.78 7.72
C GLN A 39 -12.88 0.27 7.93
N PHE A 40 -12.11 -0.51 7.20
CA PHE A 40 -12.07 -1.97 7.30
C PHE A 40 -10.72 -2.46 7.80
N ASP A 41 -10.74 -3.60 8.48
CA ASP A 41 -9.52 -4.30 8.87
C ASP A 41 -8.72 -4.71 7.63
N ALA A 42 -7.42 -4.46 7.67
CA ALA A 42 -6.49 -4.81 6.63
C ALA A 42 -5.57 -5.96 7.07
N PRO A 43 -5.20 -6.86 6.15
CA PRO A 43 -4.14 -7.82 6.42
C PRO A 43 -2.81 -7.09 6.63
N GLU A 44 -1.93 -7.65 7.47
CA GLU A 44 -0.56 -7.16 7.57
C GLU A 44 0.18 -7.33 6.24
N LEU A 45 0.96 -6.33 5.87
CA LEU A 45 1.80 -6.39 4.66
C LEU A 45 2.90 -7.43 4.87
N ALA A 46 2.90 -8.47 4.05
CA ALA A 46 3.88 -9.55 4.10
C ALA A 46 3.99 -10.27 2.75
N GLY A 47 5.08 -11.00 2.55
CA GLY A 47 5.30 -11.79 1.34
C GLY A 47 5.54 -10.93 0.10
N GLU A 48 5.28 -11.49 -1.08
CA GLU A 48 5.53 -10.83 -2.36
C GLU A 48 4.57 -9.66 -2.61
N ALA A 49 5.11 -8.50 -3.01
CA ALA A 49 4.35 -7.26 -3.24
C ALA A 49 3.17 -7.46 -4.21
N GLN A 50 3.38 -8.18 -5.32
CA GLN A 50 2.32 -8.44 -6.29
C GLN A 50 1.24 -9.40 -5.76
N GLN A 51 1.60 -10.33 -4.86
CA GLN A 51 0.63 -11.22 -4.22
C GLN A 51 -0.18 -10.47 -3.17
N MET A 52 0.48 -9.61 -2.39
CA MET A 52 -0.17 -8.74 -1.42
C MET A 52 -1.19 -7.81 -2.11
N ALA A 53 -0.81 -7.19 -3.22
CA ALA A 53 -1.71 -6.39 -4.04
C ALA A 53 -2.97 -7.18 -4.46
N ARG A 54 -2.81 -8.45 -4.86
CA ARG A 54 -3.94 -9.33 -5.23
C ARG A 54 -4.87 -9.60 -4.05
N GLN A 55 -4.31 -9.84 -2.87
CA GLN A 55 -5.11 -10.05 -1.66
C GLN A 55 -5.94 -8.80 -1.32
N LEU A 56 -5.34 -7.62 -1.37
CA LEU A 56 -6.01 -6.35 -1.12
C LEU A 56 -7.14 -6.09 -2.13
N VAL A 57 -6.90 -6.29 -3.42
CA VAL A 57 -7.94 -6.16 -4.46
C VAL A 57 -9.07 -7.16 -4.24
N THR A 58 -8.76 -8.41 -3.92
CA THR A 58 -9.77 -9.44 -3.65
C THR A 58 -10.66 -9.04 -2.47
N GLN A 59 -10.07 -8.54 -1.39
CA GLN A 59 -10.81 -8.07 -0.22
C GLN A 59 -11.75 -6.92 -0.57
N ILE A 60 -11.29 -5.92 -1.32
CA ILE A 60 -12.10 -4.77 -1.73
C ILE A 60 -13.27 -5.20 -2.62
N CYS A 61 -13.04 -6.06 -3.61
CA CYS A 61 -14.11 -6.59 -4.46
C CYS A 61 -15.15 -7.40 -3.67
N GLN A 62 -14.71 -8.15 -2.65
CA GLN A 62 -15.62 -8.87 -1.75
C GLN A 62 -16.45 -7.91 -0.90
N HIS A 63 -15.85 -6.86 -0.34
CA HIS A 63 -16.59 -5.85 0.41
C HIS A 63 -17.63 -5.15 -0.46
N ARG A 64 -17.28 -4.78 -1.68
CA ARG A 64 -18.22 -4.18 -2.63
C ARG A 64 -19.40 -5.09 -2.90
N SER A 65 -19.19 -6.36 -3.21
CA SER A 65 -20.28 -7.29 -3.52
C SER A 65 -21.27 -7.46 -2.36
N ILE A 66 -20.79 -7.44 -1.11
CA ILE A 66 -21.64 -7.49 0.09
C ILE A 66 -22.47 -6.21 0.23
N GLN A 67 -21.90 -5.06 -0.11
CA GLN A 67 -22.58 -3.77 -0.06
C GLN A 67 -23.69 -3.65 -1.11
N ASP A 68 -23.45 -4.11 -2.34
CA ASP A 68 -24.44 -4.14 -3.41
C ASP A 68 -25.67 -4.98 -3.04
N GLU A 69 -25.51 -6.00 -2.17
CA GLU A 69 -26.61 -6.82 -1.67
C GLU A 69 -27.41 -6.17 -0.52
N VAL A 70 -26.80 -5.27 0.26
CA VAL A 70 -27.36 -4.77 1.54
C VAL A 70 -28.04 -3.40 1.40
N SER A 71 -27.57 -2.51 0.53
CA SER A 71 -28.20 -1.18 0.37
C SER A 71 -27.87 -0.49 -0.95
N GLN A 72 -28.92 -0.11 -1.69
CA GLN A 72 -28.83 0.70 -2.91
C GLN A 72 -28.58 2.20 -2.63
N ASP A 73 -28.55 2.65 -1.37
CA ASP A 73 -28.48 4.08 -1.00
C ASP A 73 -27.07 4.57 -0.62
N GLN A 74 -26.01 3.80 -0.86
CA GLN A 74 -24.64 4.16 -0.40
C GLN A 74 -23.68 4.59 -1.52
N ALA A 75 -24.17 5.08 -2.63
CA ALA A 75 -23.34 5.49 -3.78
C ALA A 75 -22.26 6.54 -3.44
N ASP A 76 -22.48 7.34 -2.40
CA ASP A 76 -21.54 8.41 -1.98
C ASP A 76 -20.65 8.00 -0.77
N GLN A 77 -20.78 6.78 -0.26
CA GLN A 77 -20.01 6.37 0.89
C GLN A 77 -18.56 6.07 0.50
N ILE A 78 -17.63 6.62 1.28
CA ILE A 78 -16.20 6.38 1.11
C ILE A 78 -15.74 5.31 2.11
N PHE A 79 -14.98 4.37 1.61
CA PHE A 79 -14.40 3.28 2.37
C PHE A 79 -12.88 3.39 2.37
N ALA A 80 -12.25 2.93 3.44
CA ALA A 80 -10.80 2.90 3.53
C ALA A 80 -10.28 1.64 4.19
N LEU A 81 -9.03 1.35 3.86
CA LEU A 81 -8.24 0.28 4.42
C LEU A 81 -6.82 0.81 4.65
N VAL A 82 -6.32 0.69 5.88
CA VAL A 82 -4.94 1.05 6.24
C VAL A 82 -4.20 -0.23 6.65
N SER A 83 -3.14 -0.55 5.94
CA SER A 83 -2.29 -1.71 6.22
C SER A 83 -0.86 -1.26 6.50
N GLY A 84 -0.17 -2.00 7.35
CA GLY A 84 1.23 -1.78 7.66
C GLY A 84 1.99 -3.10 7.69
N GLY A 85 3.30 -3.02 7.57
CA GLY A 85 4.19 -4.19 7.52
C GLY A 85 5.26 -4.03 6.47
N GLU A 86 5.73 -5.14 5.90
CA GLU A 86 6.81 -5.11 4.92
C GLU A 86 6.65 -6.24 3.90
N THR A 87 6.48 -5.88 2.63
CA THR A 87 6.51 -6.85 1.52
C THR A 87 7.93 -7.02 0.98
N VAL A 88 8.10 -7.99 0.10
CA VAL A 88 9.35 -8.24 -0.61
C VAL A 88 9.12 -8.27 -2.13
N VAL A 89 10.19 -8.09 -2.88
CA VAL A 89 10.24 -8.31 -4.33
C VAL A 89 11.37 -9.30 -4.59
N SER A 90 11.02 -10.49 -5.05
CA SER A 90 12.00 -11.50 -5.45
C SER A 90 12.46 -11.23 -6.87
N MET A 91 13.70 -10.79 -7.01
CA MET A 91 14.32 -10.52 -8.31
C MET A 91 15.11 -11.73 -8.79
N ASP A 92 14.97 -12.08 -10.06
CA ASP A 92 15.84 -13.04 -10.70
C ASP A 92 17.08 -12.33 -11.32
N SER A 93 18.04 -13.12 -11.78
CA SER A 93 19.28 -12.58 -12.37
C SER A 93 19.09 -11.85 -13.70
N THR A 94 17.89 -11.86 -14.27
CA THR A 94 17.54 -11.23 -15.56
C THR A 94 16.76 -9.94 -15.38
N SER A 95 16.30 -9.66 -14.16
CA SER A 95 15.54 -8.45 -13.82
C SER A 95 16.45 -7.22 -13.84
N ALA A 96 16.19 -6.29 -14.74
CA ALA A 96 17.03 -5.11 -14.96
C ALA A 96 16.32 -3.78 -14.63
N GLY A 97 15.10 -3.84 -14.10
CA GLY A 97 14.30 -2.65 -13.83
C GLY A 97 14.70 -1.90 -12.56
N LEU A 98 14.15 -0.73 -12.38
CA LEU A 98 14.30 0.11 -11.19
C LEU A 98 12.97 0.24 -10.48
N GLY A 99 12.97 0.05 -9.15
CA GLY A 99 11.79 0.18 -8.32
C GLY A 99 12.05 -0.24 -6.89
N GLY A 100 10.98 -0.34 -6.15
CA GLY A 100 10.96 -0.86 -4.79
C GLY A 100 9.64 -1.57 -4.52
N ARG A 101 9.54 -2.21 -3.37
CA ARG A 101 8.39 -3.05 -2.99
C ARG A 101 7.08 -2.27 -2.89
N SER A 102 7.13 -1.04 -2.39
CA SER A 102 5.96 -0.19 -2.28
C SER A 102 5.50 0.32 -3.64
N GLN A 103 6.42 0.72 -4.50
CA GLN A 103 6.14 1.11 -5.89
C GLN A 103 5.55 -0.06 -6.67
N GLU A 104 6.13 -1.26 -6.51
CA GLU A 104 5.64 -2.47 -7.17
C GLU A 104 4.25 -2.87 -6.67
N LEU A 105 4.01 -2.77 -5.36
CA LEU A 105 2.69 -3.02 -4.76
C LEU A 105 1.64 -2.06 -5.32
N ALA A 106 1.91 -0.75 -5.35
CA ALA A 106 0.98 0.25 -5.87
C ALA A 106 0.63 0.01 -7.34
N LEU A 107 1.64 -0.29 -8.17
CA LEU A 107 1.44 -0.57 -9.60
C LEU A 107 0.69 -1.90 -9.81
N ALA A 108 1.05 -2.94 -9.06
CA ALA A 108 0.38 -4.24 -9.12
C ALA A 108 -1.09 -4.15 -8.69
N PHE A 109 -1.37 -3.39 -7.63
CA PHE A 109 -2.74 -3.10 -7.20
C PHE A 109 -3.53 -2.43 -8.33
N ALA A 110 -2.99 -1.37 -8.94
CA ALA A 110 -3.64 -0.65 -10.02
C ALA A 110 -3.93 -1.52 -11.25
N CYS A 111 -3.01 -2.43 -11.60
CA CYS A 111 -3.22 -3.39 -12.69
C CYS A 111 -4.33 -4.39 -12.35
N GLN A 112 -4.30 -4.96 -11.16
CA GLN A 112 -5.21 -6.03 -10.76
C GLN A 112 -6.63 -5.53 -10.52
N ILE A 113 -6.81 -4.35 -9.92
CA ILE A 113 -8.15 -3.78 -9.72
C ILE A 113 -8.80 -3.40 -11.06
N ARG A 114 -8.02 -2.95 -12.05
CA ARG A 114 -8.53 -2.73 -13.41
C ARG A 114 -8.90 -4.03 -14.12
N GLN A 115 -8.13 -5.09 -13.91
CA GLN A 115 -8.44 -6.41 -14.47
C GLN A 115 -9.68 -7.03 -13.83
N ALA A 116 -10.06 -6.64 -12.62
CA ALA A 116 -11.29 -7.09 -11.97
C ALA A 116 -12.56 -6.52 -12.65
N GLY A 117 -12.44 -5.49 -13.49
CA GLY A 117 -13.55 -4.95 -14.28
C GLY A 117 -14.74 -4.54 -13.41
N ASP A 118 -15.94 -5.02 -13.75
CA ASP A 118 -17.18 -4.68 -13.05
C ASP A 118 -17.22 -5.12 -11.57
N ALA A 119 -16.35 -6.03 -11.15
CA ALA A 119 -16.23 -6.42 -9.75
C ALA A 119 -15.47 -5.38 -8.91
N ALA A 120 -14.72 -4.47 -9.54
CA ALA A 120 -13.99 -3.42 -8.86
C ALA A 120 -14.87 -2.19 -8.58
N PRO A 121 -14.62 -1.41 -7.50
CA PRO A 121 -15.28 -0.14 -7.29
C PRO A 121 -14.96 0.85 -8.44
N ALA A 122 -15.91 1.72 -8.75
CA ALA A 122 -15.76 2.70 -9.83
C ALA A 122 -14.65 3.72 -9.53
N HIS A 123 -14.56 4.14 -8.27
CA HIS A 123 -13.56 5.09 -7.81
C HIS A 123 -12.67 4.45 -6.75
N TRP A 124 -11.38 4.54 -6.94
CA TRP A 124 -10.39 4.02 -5.99
C TRP A 124 -9.08 4.79 -6.08
N ALA A 125 -8.35 4.78 -4.98
CA ALA A 125 -6.99 5.27 -4.88
C ALA A 125 -6.17 4.32 -4.01
N VAL A 126 -4.93 4.07 -4.38
CA VAL A 126 -3.95 3.35 -3.58
C VAL A 126 -2.71 4.21 -3.40
N LEU A 127 -2.25 4.31 -2.16
CA LEU A 127 -0.94 4.83 -1.80
C LEU A 127 -0.18 3.70 -1.10
N ALA A 128 1.04 3.43 -1.53
CA ALA A 128 1.95 2.53 -0.83
C ALA A 128 3.31 3.22 -0.69
N GLY A 129 3.91 3.19 0.50
CA GLY A 129 5.16 3.87 0.73
C GLY A 129 5.91 3.44 1.99
N GLY A 130 7.24 3.52 1.91
CA GLY A 130 8.15 3.35 3.03
C GLY A 130 8.14 4.59 3.93
N THR A 131 7.99 4.38 5.24
CA THR A 131 7.92 5.47 6.23
C THR A 131 9.25 6.22 6.39
N ASP A 132 10.37 5.65 5.93
CA ASP A 132 11.69 6.30 5.91
C ASP A 132 11.88 7.29 4.74
N GLY A 133 10.91 7.33 3.81
CA GLY A 133 10.93 8.20 2.63
C GLY A 133 11.72 7.61 1.48
N ARG A 134 12.01 6.31 1.50
CA ARG A 134 12.75 5.62 0.47
C ARG A 134 12.13 4.24 0.18
N ASP A 135 12.15 3.84 -1.09
CA ASP A 135 11.68 2.54 -1.53
C ASP A 135 12.64 1.96 -2.58
N GLY A 136 13.34 0.89 -2.20
CA GLY A 136 14.41 0.30 -3.00
C GLY A 136 15.57 1.29 -3.25
N PRO A 137 16.31 1.15 -4.36
CA PRO A 137 17.42 2.03 -4.71
C PRO A 137 16.97 3.33 -5.40
N THR A 138 15.78 3.86 -5.04
CA THR A 138 15.17 5.02 -5.69
C THR A 138 15.12 6.25 -4.78
N ASP A 139 14.76 7.41 -5.33
CA ASP A 139 14.51 8.65 -4.59
C ASP A 139 13.03 8.83 -4.20
N ALA A 140 12.20 7.82 -4.47
CA ALA A 140 10.79 7.78 -4.10
C ALA A 140 10.57 7.00 -2.81
N ALA A 141 9.62 7.41 -2.00
CA ALA A 141 9.10 6.67 -0.85
C ALA A 141 8.16 5.54 -1.29
N GLY A 142 7.56 5.66 -2.47
CA GLY A 142 6.58 4.71 -2.97
C GLY A 142 5.80 5.23 -4.16
N GLY A 143 4.56 4.79 -4.29
CA GLY A 143 3.66 5.19 -5.38
C GLY A 143 2.24 5.51 -4.92
N ILE A 144 1.57 6.39 -5.69
CA ILE A 144 0.15 6.67 -5.57
C ILE A 144 -0.51 6.53 -6.94
N VAL A 145 -1.55 5.70 -7.03
CA VAL A 145 -2.31 5.47 -8.27
C VAL A 145 -3.80 5.57 -7.98
N THR A 146 -4.54 6.16 -8.93
CA THR A 146 -5.99 6.36 -8.79
C THR A 146 -6.74 5.82 -10.01
N SER A 147 -8.04 5.57 -9.86
CA SER A 147 -8.92 5.15 -10.95
C SER A 147 -9.03 6.18 -12.09
N SER A 148 -8.82 7.46 -11.80
CA SER A 148 -8.89 8.54 -12.79
C SER A 148 -7.67 8.62 -13.72
N GLN A 149 -6.55 8.00 -13.35
CA GLN A 149 -5.36 7.98 -14.21
C GLN A 149 -5.57 7.03 -15.38
N ASN A 150 -5.27 7.51 -16.57
CA ASN A 150 -5.33 6.68 -17.78
C ASN A 150 -3.92 6.24 -18.17
N PHE A 151 -3.62 4.95 -18.02
CA PHE A 151 -2.35 4.36 -18.44
C PHE A 151 -2.57 3.06 -19.23
N ASP A 152 -1.60 2.71 -20.04
CA ASP A 152 -1.58 1.46 -20.79
C ASP A 152 -1.36 0.29 -19.83
N LEU A 153 -2.37 -0.59 -19.72
CA LEU A 153 -2.34 -1.73 -18.80
C LEU A 153 -1.30 -2.77 -19.23
N ASP A 154 -1.11 -3.00 -20.52
CA ASP A 154 -0.12 -3.97 -21.02
C ASP A 154 1.29 -3.46 -20.73
N ALA A 155 1.56 -2.17 -20.92
CA ALA A 155 2.83 -1.56 -20.56
C ALA A 155 3.09 -1.64 -19.04
N ALA A 156 2.07 -1.44 -18.22
CA ALA A 156 2.16 -1.59 -16.76
C ALA A 156 2.52 -3.03 -16.35
N ILE A 157 1.89 -4.02 -16.98
CA ILE A 157 2.17 -5.45 -16.74
C ILE A 157 3.61 -5.80 -17.18
N VAL A 158 4.09 -5.23 -18.28
CA VAL A 158 5.48 -5.40 -18.71
C VAL A 158 6.45 -4.81 -17.69
N ALA A 159 6.18 -3.60 -17.20
CA ALA A 159 6.98 -2.95 -16.16
C ALA A 159 7.04 -3.81 -14.86
N LEU A 160 5.91 -4.39 -14.43
CA LEU A 160 5.88 -5.30 -13.28
C LEU A 160 6.74 -6.57 -13.51
N ARG A 161 6.70 -7.16 -14.70
CA ARG A 161 7.53 -8.34 -15.04
C ARG A 161 9.02 -8.03 -15.06
N GLN A 162 9.37 -6.78 -15.33
CA GLN A 162 10.76 -6.30 -15.37
C GLN A 162 11.21 -5.68 -14.05
N HIS A 163 10.33 -5.63 -13.03
CA HIS A 163 10.54 -4.92 -11.76
C HIS A 163 10.91 -3.44 -11.99
N ASP A 164 10.30 -2.80 -13.01
CA ASP A 164 10.58 -1.43 -13.44
C ASP A 164 9.43 -0.47 -13.08
N SER A 165 8.91 -0.62 -11.86
CA SER A 165 7.81 0.18 -11.35
C SER A 165 8.16 1.67 -11.24
N TYR A 166 9.43 2.00 -10.97
CA TYR A 166 9.87 3.39 -10.83
C TYR A 166 9.66 4.19 -12.12
N HIS A 167 10.19 3.72 -13.27
CA HIS A 167 10.08 4.46 -14.51
C HIS A 167 8.62 4.54 -14.99
N PHE A 168 7.86 3.47 -14.79
CA PHE A 168 6.44 3.50 -15.13
C PHE A 168 5.67 4.54 -14.31
N LEU A 169 5.79 4.51 -12.98
CA LEU A 169 5.10 5.45 -12.09
C LEU A 169 5.60 6.89 -12.29
N ALA A 170 6.89 7.09 -12.57
CA ALA A 170 7.43 8.40 -12.91
C ALA A 170 6.76 9.01 -14.14
N ALA A 171 6.58 8.22 -15.21
CA ALA A 171 5.90 8.64 -16.44
C ALA A 171 4.42 9.01 -16.21
N GLN A 172 3.80 8.47 -15.17
CA GLN A 172 2.41 8.76 -14.77
C GLN A 172 2.30 9.88 -13.71
N ASN A 173 3.39 10.50 -13.27
CA ASN A 173 3.44 11.41 -12.11
C ASN A 173 2.89 10.78 -10.82
N SER A 174 3.12 9.48 -10.64
CA SER A 174 2.58 8.65 -9.56
C SER A 174 3.61 8.30 -8.48
N LEU A 175 4.82 8.85 -8.54
CA LEU A 175 5.81 8.65 -7.49
C LEU A 175 5.52 9.55 -6.28
N VAL A 176 5.59 8.96 -5.09
CA VAL A 176 5.56 9.69 -3.82
C VAL A 176 7.00 10.01 -3.42
N LYS A 177 7.35 11.29 -3.35
CA LYS A 177 8.71 11.75 -3.00
C LYS A 177 8.63 12.66 -1.77
N THR A 178 9.11 12.17 -0.65
CA THR A 178 9.11 12.91 0.63
C THR A 178 10.51 13.38 1.02
N GLY A 179 11.55 12.78 0.44
CA GLY A 179 12.90 12.82 1.00
C GLY A 179 12.98 11.99 2.30
N ALA A 180 14.12 11.99 2.95
CA ALA A 180 14.32 11.26 4.21
C ALA A 180 13.42 11.83 5.31
N THR A 181 12.67 10.97 5.99
CA THR A 181 11.72 11.35 7.06
C THR A 181 12.36 11.36 8.46
N GLY A 182 13.54 10.76 8.60
CA GLY A 182 14.22 10.62 9.89
C GLY A 182 13.67 9.47 10.75
N THR A 183 12.78 8.66 10.24
CA THR A 183 12.23 7.47 10.91
C THR A 183 12.24 6.27 9.95
N ASN A 184 12.10 5.06 10.49
CA ASN A 184 11.84 3.85 9.71
C ASN A 184 10.93 2.94 10.54
N LEU A 185 9.67 2.89 10.15
CA LEU A 185 8.62 2.07 10.77
C LEU A 185 8.02 1.09 9.74
N ALA A 186 8.85 0.59 8.80
CA ALA A 186 8.47 -0.22 7.66
C ALA A 186 7.51 0.54 6.70
N ASP A 187 6.59 -0.16 6.04
CA ASP A 187 5.74 0.42 5.00
C ASP A 187 4.31 0.65 5.48
N LEU A 188 3.63 1.58 4.83
CA LEU A 188 2.20 1.80 4.94
C LEU A 188 1.54 1.69 3.56
N VAL A 189 0.35 1.11 3.56
CA VAL A 189 -0.58 1.14 2.43
C VAL A 189 -1.89 1.74 2.89
N LEU A 190 -2.36 2.73 2.14
CA LEU A 190 -3.68 3.30 2.29
C LEU A 190 -4.45 3.08 1.00
N ILE A 191 -5.62 2.50 1.09
CA ILE A 191 -6.53 2.34 -0.04
C ILE A 191 -7.86 2.99 0.33
N MET A 192 -8.41 3.74 -0.60
CA MET A 192 -9.74 4.33 -0.49
C MET A 192 -10.57 3.96 -1.71
N TRP A 193 -11.88 3.76 -1.54
CA TRP A 193 -12.78 3.50 -2.66
C TRP A 193 -14.19 3.95 -2.38
N SER A 194 -14.99 4.09 -3.45
CA SER A 194 -16.43 4.38 -3.43
C SER A 194 -17.10 3.87 -4.69
N GLY A 195 -18.39 3.66 -4.65
CA GLY A 195 -19.25 3.33 -5.80
C GLY A 195 -19.27 1.87 -6.17
#